data_66f3c01d3d82e925af72d700e5447e41
#
_entry.id   66f3c01d3d82e925af72d700e5447e41
#
_cell.length_a   1.000
_cell.length_b   1.000
_cell.length_c   1.000
_cell.angle_alpha   90.00
_cell.angle_beta   90.00
_cell.angle_gamma   90.00
#
_symmetry.space_group_name_H-M   'P 1'
#
loop_
_entity.id
_entity.type
_entity.pdbx_description
1 polymer ?
#
loop_
_entity_poly.entity_id
_entity_poly.type
_entity_poly.pdbx_seq_one_letter_code
_entity_poly.pdbx_strand_id
1 'polypeptide(L)'
;MSVDQKIRAFFYYVSVAVFLIGLPFILAFSFSYKFDRRSFKFTKTGIISIRTQPPGALVALDKQVLPDKTPMSVPELLPGRYSVTLELEGYYPYISEVDVDAGRVARLEKVILFPLRPDIQQMNRERISFFWRDETKSSLFYVNRDENVVYRSDLEGNRFEQVCSFTPIRPQPKKWEVSPDRTRLFYFNSRQVGIVTLPQGRKNRDAGSVVILNFPSDVINDVFWYADSYHIILICSRRILICEAREDASLVTLVNLAKRNASGFYDAHSDSLYFMDAQEAPDGNVYDNLYRLEMRNRMYPFSLPVLLL
;
A
#
# COMPACT_ATOMS: atom_id res chain seq x y z
N MET A 1 83.85 6.80 25.06
CA MET A 1 82.89 6.36 24.06
C MET A 1 83.40 6.81 22.70
N SER A 2 83.63 5.88 21.79
CA SER A 2 84.05 6.19 20.42
C SER A 2 82.94 6.94 19.69
N VAL A 3 83.33 7.77 18.70
CA VAL A 3 82.37 8.57 17.92
C VAL A 3 81.26 7.64 17.31
N ASP A 4 81.64 6.43 16.91
CA ASP A 4 80.69 5.42 16.36
C ASP A 4 79.63 4.94 17.36
N GLN A 5 79.99 4.83 18.65
CA GLN A 5 79.03 4.46 19.68
C GLN A 5 78.01 5.56 19.94
N LYS A 6 78.43 6.85 19.87
CA LYS A 6 77.47 7.98 20.02
C LYS A 6 76.53 8.08 18.84
N ILE A 7 77.03 7.83 17.63
CA ILE A 7 76.22 7.84 16.41
C ILE A 7 75.17 6.70 16.44
N ARG A 8 75.54 5.49 16.80
CA ARG A 8 74.65 4.35 16.97
C ARG A 8 73.57 4.58 18.03
N ALA A 9 73.97 5.12 19.17
CA ALA A 9 73.02 5.47 20.22
C ALA A 9 72.06 6.58 19.78
N PHE A 10 72.49 7.57 19.03
CA PHE A 10 71.63 8.59 18.47
C PHE A 10 70.56 8.00 17.53
N PHE A 11 70.99 7.18 16.57
CA PHE A 11 70.01 6.51 15.65
C PHE A 11 69.06 5.57 16.37
N TYR A 12 69.49 4.86 17.39
CA TYR A 12 68.65 4.04 18.24
C TYR A 12 67.53 4.85 18.93
N TYR A 13 67.93 5.96 19.63
CA TYR A 13 66.96 6.81 20.31
C TYR A 13 65.99 7.51 19.33
N VAL A 14 66.48 7.93 18.16
CA VAL A 14 65.67 8.51 17.12
C VAL A 14 64.64 7.45 16.60
N SER A 15 65.09 6.23 16.37
CA SER A 15 64.15 5.14 15.93
C SER A 15 63.07 4.85 16.97
N VAL A 16 63.49 4.76 18.26
CA VAL A 16 62.54 4.56 19.37
C VAL A 16 61.57 5.73 19.48
N ALA A 17 62.05 6.97 19.34
CA ALA A 17 61.16 8.15 19.37
C ALA A 17 60.15 8.15 18.20
N VAL A 18 60.64 7.89 17.00
CA VAL A 18 59.77 7.76 15.80
C VAL A 18 58.71 6.65 15.98
N PHE A 19 59.10 5.50 16.52
CA PHE A 19 58.18 4.40 16.80
C PHE A 19 57.15 4.81 17.86
N LEU A 20 57.55 5.37 18.98
CA LEU A 20 56.66 5.78 20.06
C LEU A 20 55.69 6.90 19.64
N ILE A 21 56.11 7.80 18.77
CA ILE A 21 55.25 8.84 18.21
C ILE A 21 54.33 8.29 17.14
N GLY A 22 54.83 7.39 16.26
CA GLY A 22 54.06 6.81 15.16
C GLY A 22 53.02 5.77 15.61
N LEU A 23 53.34 5.00 16.66
CA LEU A 23 52.49 3.92 17.15
C LEU A 23 51.03 4.37 17.47
N PRO A 24 50.79 5.47 18.21
CA PRO A 24 49.43 5.93 18.48
C PRO A 24 48.64 6.27 17.21
N PHE A 25 49.30 6.83 16.19
CA PHE A 25 48.67 7.15 14.92
C PHE A 25 48.30 5.87 14.14
N ILE A 26 49.18 4.87 14.12
CA ILE A 26 48.93 3.58 13.49
C ILE A 26 47.76 2.87 14.18
N LEU A 27 47.75 2.87 15.52
CA LEU A 27 46.65 2.30 16.30
C LEU A 27 45.33 3.04 16.06
N ALA A 28 45.35 4.38 16.09
CA ALA A 28 44.14 5.15 15.82
C ALA A 28 43.57 4.83 14.43
N PHE A 29 44.40 4.77 13.39
CA PHE A 29 44.00 4.39 12.05
C PHE A 29 43.45 2.94 11.98
N SER A 30 44.13 2.00 12.64
CA SER A 30 43.72 0.59 12.72
C SER A 30 42.34 0.40 13.39
N PHE A 31 42.00 1.24 14.35
CA PHE A 31 40.70 1.23 15.03
C PHE A 31 39.63 2.08 14.36
N SER A 32 39.84 2.47 13.07
CA SER A 32 38.92 3.30 12.31
C SER A 32 38.63 4.67 12.92
N TYR A 33 39.64 5.28 13.54
CA TYR A 33 39.58 6.68 13.97
C TYR A 33 40.11 7.58 12.86
N LYS A 34 39.37 8.63 12.55
CA LYS A 34 39.77 9.66 11.61
C LYS A 34 39.89 11.01 12.33
N PHE A 35 40.91 11.78 11.98
CA PHE A 35 41.07 13.12 12.54
C PHE A 35 40.02 14.05 11.90
N ASP A 36 39.09 14.51 12.72
CA ASP A 36 38.11 15.50 12.30
C ASP A 36 38.69 16.90 12.40
N ARG A 37 38.89 17.54 11.26
CA ARG A 37 39.44 18.89 11.19
C ARG A 37 38.51 19.96 11.75
N ARG A 38 37.22 19.71 11.87
CA ARG A 38 36.26 20.68 12.41
C ARG A 38 36.27 20.70 13.93
N SER A 39 36.35 19.53 14.55
CA SER A 39 36.33 19.39 16.01
C SER A 39 37.75 19.27 16.62
N PHE A 40 38.80 19.15 15.81
CA PHE A 40 40.18 18.88 16.22
C PHE A 40 40.32 17.65 17.11
N LYS A 41 39.51 16.62 16.89
CA LYS A 41 39.49 15.37 17.66
C LYS A 41 39.57 14.14 16.76
N PHE A 42 40.10 13.06 17.31
CA PHE A 42 40.00 11.74 16.68
C PHE A 42 38.61 11.19 16.95
N THR A 43 37.84 11.03 15.88
CA THR A 43 36.45 10.53 15.93
C THR A 43 36.36 9.18 15.24
N LYS A 44 35.68 8.22 15.87
CA LYS A 44 35.45 6.91 15.29
C LYS A 44 34.52 7.07 14.06
N THR A 45 34.91 6.46 12.95
CA THR A 45 34.14 6.54 11.70
C THR A 45 32.98 5.55 11.69
N GLY A 46 31.99 5.82 10.87
CA GLY A 46 30.89 4.90 10.52
C GLY A 46 31.02 4.41 9.10
N ILE A 47 30.05 3.58 8.69
CA ILE A 47 29.97 2.95 7.38
C ILE A 47 28.56 3.13 6.84
N ILE A 48 28.41 3.39 5.54
CA ILE A 48 27.12 3.27 4.84
C ILE A 48 27.16 2.01 3.98
N SER A 49 26.23 1.06 4.21
CA SER A 49 26.01 -0.10 3.35
C SER A 49 24.86 0.20 2.39
N ILE A 50 25.11 0.11 1.09
CA ILE A 50 24.14 0.50 0.04
C ILE A 50 23.86 -0.69 -0.84
N ARG A 51 22.58 -1.03 -0.96
CA ARG A 51 22.09 -2.08 -1.85
C ARG A 51 20.84 -1.62 -2.57
N THR A 52 20.80 -1.79 -3.89
CA THR A 52 19.67 -1.44 -4.75
C THR A 52 19.11 -2.67 -5.45
N GLN A 53 17.88 -2.55 -5.87
CA GLN A 53 17.24 -3.49 -6.79
C GLN A 53 16.65 -2.69 -7.97
N PRO A 54 17.14 -2.90 -9.21
CA PRO A 54 18.28 -3.77 -9.58
C PRO A 54 19.63 -3.25 -9.06
N PRO A 55 20.65 -4.12 -9.00
CA PRO A 55 22.02 -3.72 -8.64
C PRO A 55 22.70 -2.96 -9.79
N GLY A 56 23.87 -2.38 -9.51
CA GLY A 56 24.68 -1.72 -10.53
C GLY A 56 24.46 -0.21 -10.62
N ALA A 57 23.75 0.39 -9.66
CA ALA A 57 23.58 1.84 -9.60
C ALA A 57 24.88 2.56 -9.22
N LEU A 58 25.16 3.68 -9.87
CA LEU A 58 26.21 4.62 -9.48
C LEU A 58 25.80 5.29 -8.17
N VAL A 59 26.76 5.49 -7.31
CA VAL A 59 26.57 6.10 -5.99
C VAL A 59 27.27 7.45 -5.95
N ALA A 60 26.56 8.51 -5.62
CA ALA A 60 27.15 9.79 -5.27
C ALA A 60 26.86 10.11 -3.80
N LEU A 61 27.90 10.49 -3.05
CA LEU A 61 27.82 10.92 -1.67
C LEU A 61 28.16 12.41 -1.60
N ASP A 62 27.26 13.24 -1.07
CA ASP A 62 27.42 14.69 -1.05
C ASP A 62 27.86 15.29 -2.40
N LYS A 63 27.27 14.81 -3.50
CA LYS A 63 27.60 15.16 -4.89
C LYS A 63 28.94 14.61 -5.43
N GLN A 64 29.70 13.88 -4.64
CA GLN A 64 30.90 13.20 -5.10
C GLN A 64 30.56 11.79 -5.57
N VAL A 65 30.75 11.52 -6.85
CA VAL A 65 30.53 10.20 -7.44
C VAL A 65 31.60 9.23 -6.95
N LEU A 66 31.19 8.07 -6.48
CA LEU A 66 32.08 7.00 -6.04
C LEU A 66 32.42 6.06 -7.20
N PRO A 67 33.61 5.42 -7.17
CA PRO A 67 34.04 4.56 -8.28
C PRO A 67 33.25 3.25 -8.38
N ASP A 68 32.77 2.75 -7.25
CA ASP A 68 32.06 1.47 -7.17
C ASP A 68 30.54 1.64 -7.35
N LYS A 69 29.92 0.58 -7.86
CA LYS A 69 28.47 0.49 -8.05
C LYS A 69 27.82 -0.36 -6.96
N THR A 70 26.50 -0.21 -6.80
CA THR A 70 25.76 -1.04 -5.86
C THR A 70 25.74 -2.51 -6.26
N PRO A 71 25.82 -3.47 -5.30
CA PRO A 71 25.94 -3.27 -3.86
C PRO A 71 27.35 -2.89 -3.42
N MET A 72 27.46 -1.87 -2.54
CA MET A 72 28.74 -1.44 -2.01
C MET A 72 28.63 -0.97 -0.57
N SER A 73 29.79 -0.79 0.08
CA SER A 73 29.88 -0.14 1.38
C SER A 73 30.88 1.02 1.34
N VAL A 74 30.50 2.14 1.90
CA VAL A 74 31.36 3.33 2.01
C VAL A 74 31.90 3.39 3.43
N PRO A 75 33.17 3.00 3.64
CA PRO A 75 33.79 3.03 4.96
C PRO A 75 34.32 4.41 5.32
N GLU A 76 34.81 4.54 6.54
CA GLU A 76 35.58 5.70 7.04
C GLU A 76 34.84 7.05 6.95
N LEU A 77 33.54 7.05 7.09
CA LEU A 77 32.75 8.27 7.13
C LEU A 77 32.75 8.88 8.56
N LEU A 78 32.98 10.18 8.65
CA LEU A 78 32.81 10.88 9.93
C LEU A 78 31.29 10.87 10.29
N PRO A 79 30.94 10.85 11.58
CA PRO A 79 29.55 11.00 12.01
C PRO A 79 28.94 12.27 11.45
N GLY A 80 27.74 12.15 10.89
CA GLY A 80 27.06 13.28 10.26
C GLY A 80 25.98 12.81 9.29
N ARG A 81 25.31 13.78 8.68
CA ARG A 81 24.29 13.55 7.67
C ARG A 81 24.90 13.66 6.28
N TYR A 82 24.61 12.68 5.45
CA TYR A 82 25.14 12.56 4.09
C TYR A 82 23.99 12.46 3.11
N SER A 83 24.07 13.22 2.02
CA SER A 83 23.15 13.07 0.88
C SER A 83 23.65 11.96 -0.03
N VAL A 84 22.83 10.91 -0.20
CA VAL A 84 23.13 9.77 -1.08
C VAL A 84 22.26 9.89 -2.32
N THR A 85 22.86 9.94 -3.49
CA THR A 85 22.19 9.87 -4.79
C THR A 85 22.58 8.57 -5.47
N LEU A 86 21.58 7.82 -5.96
CA LEU A 86 21.74 6.55 -6.66
C LEU A 86 21.19 6.71 -8.06
N GLU A 87 22.02 6.44 -9.08
CA GLU A 87 21.65 6.59 -10.48
C GLU A 87 21.92 5.29 -11.24
N LEU A 88 20.93 4.84 -12.00
CA LEU A 88 21.05 3.71 -12.90
C LEU A 88 20.42 4.08 -14.24
N GLU A 89 21.12 3.79 -15.33
CA GLU A 89 20.63 4.08 -16.67
C GLU A 89 19.26 3.40 -16.92
N GLY A 90 18.30 4.17 -17.40
CA GLY A 90 16.92 3.70 -17.62
C GLY A 90 16.02 3.71 -16.39
N TYR A 91 16.51 4.21 -15.24
CA TYR A 91 15.76 4.29 -13.98
C TYR A 91 15.69 5.72 -13.44
N TYR A 92 14.66 6.00 -12.65
CA TYR A 92 14.58 7.25 -11.90
C TYR A 92 15.69 7.31 -10.85
N PRO A 93 16.37 8.47 -10.69
CA PRO A 93 17.34 8.64 -9.65
C PRO A 93 16.69 8.58 -8.28
N TYR A 94 17.36 7.95 -7.32
CA TYR A 94 16.94 7.91 -5.93
C TYR A 94 17.83 8.82 -5.10
N ILE A 95 17.22 9.70 -4.32
CA ILE A 95 17.92 10.66 -3.46
C ILE A 95 17.41 10.48 -2.03
N SER A 96 18.35 10.34 -1.07
CA SER A 96 18.00 10.21 0.34
C SER A 96 19.10 10.80 1.21
N GLU A 97 18.74 11.23 2.40
CA GLU A 97 19.68 11.60 3.46
C GLU A 97 19.88 10.42 4.41
N VAL A 98 21.14 10.17 4.79
CA VAL A 98 21.53 9.07 5.66
C VAL A 98 22.35 9.63 6.82
N ASP A 99 21.91 9.37 8.04
CA ASP A 99 22.65 9.72 9.24
C ASP A 99 23.67 8.62 9.57
N VAL A 100 24.93 8.99 9.71
CA VAL A 100 26.05 8.10 10.06
C VAL A 100 26.46 8.34 11.49
N ASP A 101 26.39 7.32 12.31
CA ASP A 101 26.84 7.33 13.70
C ASP A 101 28.27 6.76 13.86
N ALA A 102 28.97 7.22 14.88
CA ALA A 102 30.30 6.72 15.22
C ALA A 102 30.30 5.21 15.51
N GLY A 103 31.09 4.45 14.76
CA GLY A 103 31.26 3.01 14.93
C GLY A 103 30.06 2.16 14.54
N ARG A 104 29.10 2.72 13.79
CA ARG A 104 27.90 2.03 13.34
C ARG A 104 27.84 1.92 11.83
N VAL A 105 27.02 0.98 11.37
CA VAL A 105 26.69 0.80 9.95
C VAL A 105 25.30 1.36 9.71
N ALA A 106 25.22 2.43 8.94
CA ALA A 106 23.99 2.94 8.39
C ALA A 106 23.62 2.07 7.18
N ARG A 107 22.37 1.58 7.11
CA ARG A 107 21.91 0.62 6.09
C ARG A 107 20.92 1.25 5.14
N LEU A 108 21.28 1.30 3.87
CA LEU A 108 20.43 1.69 2.76
C LEU A 108 20.25 0.46 1.83
N GLU A 109 19.64 -0.62 2.37
CA GLU A 109 19.63 -1.95 1.73
C GLU A 109 18.31 -2.32 1.04
N LYS A 110 17.25 -1.51 1.20
CA LYS A 110 15.92 -1.78 0.61
C LYS A 110 15.53 -0.78 -0.46
N VAL A 111 16.50 -0.26 -1.20
CA VAL A 111 16.23 0.72 -2.26
C VAL A 111 15.79 0.01 -3.51
N ILE A 112 14.57 0.31 -3.96
CA ILE A 112 14.03 -0.15 -5.24
C ILE A 112 14.11 1.02 -6.21
N LEU A 113 14.76 0.81 -7.35
CA LEU A 113 14.79 1.78 -8.45
C LEU A 113 13.68 1.45 -9.44
N PHE A 114 12.91 2.46 -9.82
CA PHE A 114 11.80 2.30 -10.77
C PHE A 114 12.25 2.67 -12.17
N PRO A 115 11.90 1.87 -13.20
CA PRO A 115 12.29 2.15 -14.57
C PRO A 115 11.60 3.41 -15.10
N LEU A 116 12.32 4.21 -15.90
CA LEU A 116 11.79 5.38 -16.62
C LEU A 116 10.73 4.97 -17.67
N ARG A 117 10.87 3.78 -18.23
CA ARG A 117 9.96 3.21 -19.22
C ARG A 117 9.56 1.82 -18.76
N PRO A 118 8.49 1.70 -17.95
CA PRO A 118 7.98 0.39 -17.56
C PRO A 118 7.42 -0.35 -18.77
N ASP A 119 7.56 -1.67 -18.80
CA ASP A 119 6.89 -2.50 -19.78
C ASP A 119 5.40 -2.59 -19.43
N ILE A 120 4.57 -2.12 -20.36
CA ILE A 120 3.10 -2.10 -20.18
C ILE A 120 2.50 -3.00 -21.26
N GLN A 121 1.85 -4.06 -20.82
CA GLN A 121 1.16 -5.00 -21.68
C GLN A 121 -0.34 -4.80 -21.60
N GLN A 122 -0.98 -4.64 -22.75
CA GLN A 122 -2.44 -4.65 -22.84
C GLN A 122 -2.92 -6.11 -22.80
N MET A 123 -3.75 -6.43 -21.81
CA MET A 123 -4.20 -7.80 -21.55
C MET A 123 -5.52 -8.15 -22.23
N ASN A 124 -6.28 -7.17 -22.68
CA ASN A 124 -7.57 -7.36 -23.35
C ASN A 124 -7.71 -6.43 -24.55
N ARG A 125 -8.65 -6.73 -25.44
CA ARG A 125 -8.95 -5.89 -26.61
C ARG A 125 -10.27 -5.12 -26.46
N GLU A 126 -11.17 -5.62 -25.62
CA GLU A 126 -12.49 -5.08 -25.39
C GLU A 126 -12.46 -3.92 -24.39
N ARG A 127 -13.52 -3.09 -24.43
CA ARG A 127 -13.72 -2.04 -23.42
C ARG A 127 -14.20 -2.63 -22.12
N ILE A 128 -13.47 -2.38 -21.02
CA ILE A 128 -13.84 -2.85 -19.70
C ILE A 128 -14.40 -1.72 -18.84
N SER A 129 -15.37 -2.04 -17.99
CA SER A 129 -15.93 -1.13 -16.98
C SER A 129 -15.37 -1.36 -15.61
N PHE A 130 -15.01 -2.60 -15.31
CA PHE A 130 -14.53 -3.01 -13.98
C PHE A 130 -13.72 -4.31 -14.10
N PHE A 131 -12.78 -4.51 -13.20
CA PHE A 131 -12.04 -5.76 -13.07
C PHE A 131 -11.76 -6.09 -11.61
N TRP A 132 -11.57 -7.38 -11.31
CA TRP A 132 -11.11 -7.85 -10.01
C TRP A 132 -10.29 -9.12 -10.14
N ARG A 133 -9.52 -9.41 -9.10
CA ARG A 133 -8.73 -10.64 -9.01
C ARG A 133 -9.42 -11.64 -8.09
N ASP A 134 -9.49 -12.91 -8.52
CA ASP A 134 -9.77 -14.03 -7.63
C ASP A 134 -8.46 -14.57 -7.09
N GLU A 135 -8.15 -14.25 -5.82
CA GLU A 135 -6.91 -14.66 -5.18
C GLU A 135 -6.80 -16.18 -5.03
N THR A 136 -7.93 -16.89 -4.93
CA THR A 136 -7.95 -18.35 -4.74
C THR A 136 -7.59 -19.11 -6.01
N LYS A 137 -7.87 -18.55 -7.17
CA LYS A 137 -7.70 -19.21 -8.48
C LYS A 137 -6.67 -18.55 -9.37
N SER A 138 -5.97 -17.52 -8.89
CA SER A 138 -5.04 -16.72 -9.71
C SER A 138 -5.63 -16.31 -11.06
N SER A 139 -6.91 -15.89 -11.05
CA SER A 139 -7.65 -15.50 -12.24
C SER A 139 -8.03 -14.03 -12.16
N LEU A 140 -8.08 -13.37 -13.31
CA LEU A 140 -8.63 -12.05 -13.50
C LEU A 140 -10.03 -12.15 -14.06
N PHE A 141 -10.94 -11.38 -13.49
CA PHE A 141 -12.28 -11.19 -14.02
C PHE A 141 -12.45 -9.75 -14.45
N TYR A 142 -13.19 -9.53 -15.51
CA TYR A 142 -13.49 -8.18 -15.97
C TYR A 142 -14.85 -8.14 -16.68
N VAL A 143 -15.47 -6.99 -16.58
CA VAL A 143 -16.78 -6.69 -17.15
C VAL A 143 -16.59 -5.97 -18.46
N ASN A 144 -17.03 -6.56 -19.57
CA ASN A 144 -17.09 -5.89 -20.86
C ASN A 144 -18.21 -4.84 -20.81
N ARG A 145 -17.85 -3.60 -21.20
CA ARG A 145 -18.76 -2.46 -21.13
C ARG A 145 -19.87 -2.52 -22.16
N ASP A 146 -19.56 -3.01 -23.34
CA ASP A 146 -20.45 -2.91 -24.50
C ASP A 146 -21.40 -4.13 -24.57
N GLU A 147 -20.93 -5.30 -24.14
CA GLU A 147 -21.68 -6.57 -24.24
C GLU A 147 -22.41 -6.96 -22.96
N ASN A 148 -22.13 -6.31 -21.84
CA ASN A 148 -22.65 -6.67 -20.50
C ASN A 148 -22.34 -8.12 -20.13
N VAL A 149 -21.09 -8.49 -20.34
CA VAL A 149 -20.55 -9.83 -20.10
C VAL A 149 -19.41 -9.76 -19.11
N VAL A 150 -19.35 -10.75 -18.23
CA VAL A 150 -18.22 -10.99 -17.35
C VAL A 150 -17.31 -12.02 -18.02
N TYR A 151 -16.05 -11.67 -18.18
CA TYR A 151 -14.99 -12.54 -18.70
C TYR A 151 -14.02 -12.93 -17.60
N ARG A 152 -13.36 -14.06 -17.79
CA ARG A 152 -12.25 -14.55 -16.96
C ARG A 152 -11.02 -14.82 -17.82
N SER A 153 -9.84 -14.49 -17.29
CA SER A 153 -8.55 -14.90 -17.86
C SER A 153 -7.60 -15.37 -16.75
N ASP A 154 -6.45 -15.93 -17.11
CA ASP A 154 -5.32 -16.04 -16.20
C ASP A 154 -4.65 -14.67 -15.97
N LEU A 155 -3.62 -14.61 -15.10
CA LEU A 155 -2.92 -13.36 -14.77
C LEU A 155 -2.10 -12.81 -15.93
N GLU A 156 -1.81 -13.61 -16.94
CA GLU A 156 -1.08 -13.26 -18.16
C GLU A 156 -2.02 -12.77 -19.28
N GLY A 157 -3.35 -12.80 -19.06
CA GLY A 157 -4.36 -12.40 -20.05
C GLY A 157 -4.66 -13.46 -21.10
N ASN A 158 -4.25 -14.71 -20.88
CA ASN A 158 -4.57 -15.84 -21.71
C ASN A 158 -5.84 -16.56 -21.21
N ARG A 159 -6.27 -17.60 -21.94
CA ARG A 159 -7.43 -18.45 -21.58
C ARG A 159 -8.70 -17.66 -21.33
N PHE A 160 -9.01 -16.82 -22.28
CA PHE A 160 -10.16 -15.95 -22.25
C PHE A 160 -11.46 -16.76 -22.29
N GLU A 161 -12.29 -16.60 -21.28
CA GLU A 161 -13.53 -17.35 -21.13
C GLU A 161 -14.68 -16.43 -20.73
N GLN A 162 -15.80 -16.52 -21.44
CA GLN A 162 -17.03 -15.87 -21.04
C GLN A 162 -17.61 -16.61 -19.82
N VAL A 163 -17.84 -15.89 -18.75
CA VAL A 163 -18.33 -16.43 -17.48
C VAL A 163 -19.83 -16.36 -17.38
N CYS A 164 -20.40 -15.18 -17.57
CA CYS A 164 -21.82 -14.94 -17.59
C CYS A 164 -22.14 -13.61 -18.28
N SER A 165 -23.39 -13.43 -18.72
CA SER A 165 -23.95 -12.15 -19.13
C SER A 165 -24.89 -11.62 -18.07
N PHE A 166 -25.15 -10.31 -18.07
CA PHE A 166 -26.04 -9.67 -17.11
C PHE A 166 -26.86 -8.55 -17.75
N THR A 167 -27.97 -8.18 -17.09
CA THR A 167 -28.83 -7.10 -17.56
C THR A 167 -28.25 -5.74 -17.19
N PRO A 168 -28.03 -4.82 -18.15
CA PRO A 168 -27.52 -3.49 -17.83
C PRO A 168 -28.56 -2.63 -17.14
N ILE A 169 -28.09 -1.74 -16.26
CA ILE A 169 -28.89 -0.64 -15.70
C ILE A 169 -28.60 0.66 -16.43
N ARG A 170 -29.59 1.57 -16.48
CA ARG A 170 -29.44 2.89 -17.10
C ARG A 170 -29.83 3.98 -16.13
N PRO A 171 -29.07 5.07 -16.00
CA PRO A 171 -27.75 5.35 -16.64
C PRO A 171 -26.67 4.36 -16.22
N GLN A 172 -25.51 4.42 -16.88
CA GLN A 172 -24.40 3.50 -16.64
C GLN A 172 -23.99 3.46 -15.16
N PRO A 173 -23.52 2.31 -14.66
CA PRO A 173 -23.06 2.14 -13.29
C PRO A 173 -21.94 3.08 -12.91
N LYS A 174 -21.97 3.58 -11.67
CA LYS A 174 -20.92 4.40 -11.06
C LYS A 174 -19.83 3.54 -10.43
N LYS A 175 -20.18 2.40 -9.84
CA LYS A 175 -19.29 1.52 -9.10
C LYS A 175 -19.72 0.07 -9.25
N TRP A 176 -18.75 -0.82 -9.12
CA TRP A 176 -18.88 -2.27 -9.10
C TRP A 176 -18.18 -2.81 -7.89
N GLU A 177 -18.74 -3.83 -7.24
CA GLU A 177 -18.10 -4.46 -6.09
C GLU A 177 -18.52 -5.93 -5.95
N VAL A 178 -17.54 -6.80 -5.71
CA VAL A 178 -17.76 -8.24 -5.49
C VAL A 178 -18.10 -8.49 -4.04
N SER A 179 -19.05 -9.39 -3.77
CA SER A 179 -19.42 -9.79 -2.41
C SER A 179 -18.24 -10.45 -1.67
N PRO A 180 -18.18 -10.35 -0.32
CA PRO A 180 -17.14 -10.96 0.48
C PRO A 180 -16.95 -12.47 0.22
N ASP A 181 -18.04 -13.22 -0.02
CA ASP A 181 -18.04 -14.65 -0.37
C ASP A 181 -17.73 -14.92 -1.85
N ARG A 182 -17.56 -13.86 -2.67
CA ARG A 182 -17.24 -13.91 -4.11
C ARG A 182 -18.30 -14.63 -4.97
N THR A 183 -19.52 -14.76 -4.46
CA THR A 183 -20.60 -15.39 -5.20
C THR A 183 -21.44 -14.43 -6.02
N ARG A 184 -21.35 -13.13 -5.73
CA ARG A 184 -22.16 -12.09 -6.35
C ARG A 184 -21.33 -10.86 -6.68
N LEU A 185 -21.84 -10.07 -7.61
CA LEU A 185 -21.29 -8.78 -8.00
C LEU A 185 -22.43 -7.77 -8.02
N PHE A 186 -22.32 -6.66 -7.28
CA PHE A 186 -23.26 -5.57 -7.50
C PHE A 186 -22.64 -4.49 -8.42
N TYR A 187 -23.53 -3.76 -9.05
CA TYR A 187 -23.27 -2.53 -9.79
C TYR A 187 -24.41 -1.56 -9.58
N PHE A 188 -24.14 -0.28 -9.43
CA PHE A 188 -25.21 0.65 -9.15
C PHE A 188 -25.07 1.99 -9.89
N ASN A 189 -26.20 2.65 -10.06
CA ASN A 189 -26.32 4.04 -10.46
C ASN A 189 -27.07 4.84 -9.38
N SER A 190 -27.51 6.04 -9.70
CA SER A 190 -28.18 6.91 -8.71
C SER A 190 -29.54 6.41 -8.23
N ARG A 191 -30.14 5.41 -8.89
CA ARG A 191 -31.53 4.95 -8.63
C ARG A 191 -31.69 3.44 -8.58
N GLN A 192 -30.69 2.70 -9.03
CA GLN A 192 -30.77 1.26 -9.19
C GLN A 192 -29.52 0.58 -8.70
N VAL A 193 -29.68 -0.60 -8.14
CA VAL A 193 -28.61 -1.55 -7.84
C VAL A 193 -28.92 -2.84 -8.59
N GLY A 194 -28.03 -3.24 -9.48
CA GLY A 194 -28.06 -4.55 -10.13
C GLY A 194 -27.14 -5.51 -9.36
N ILE A 195 -27.60 -6.73 -9.16
CA ILE A 195 -26.85 -7.78 -8.48
C ILE A 195 -26.83 -8.99 -9.39
N VAL A 196 -25.64 -9.40 -9.82
CA VAL A 196 -25.46 -10.58 -10.66
C VAL A 196 -24.83 -11.71 -9.86
N THR A 197 -25.36 -12.92 -10.03
CA THR A 197 -24.78 -14.14 -9.44
C THR A 197 -23.61 -14.62 -10.29
N LEU A 198 -22.44 -14.77 -9.67
CA LEU A 198 -21.24 -15.27 -10.30
C LEU A 198 -21.20 -16.80 -10.25
N PRO A 199 -20.68 -17.48 -11.27
CA PRO A 199 -20.64 -18.93 -11.30
C PRO A 199 -19.68 -19.50 -10.24
N GLN A 200 -20.19 -20.47 -9.49
CA GLN A 200 -19.44 -21.23 -8.49
C GLN A 200 -19.22 -22.66 -9.02
N GLY A 201 -18.06 -22.87 -9.72
CA GLY A 201 -17.76 -24.17 -10.33
C GLY A 201 -18.58 -24.50 -11.59
N ARG A 202 -18.53 -25.78 -12.05
CA ARG A 202 -19.10 -26.20 -13.35
C ARG A 202 -20.62 -26.37 -13.40
N LYS A 203 -21.35 -26.27 -12.29
CA LYS A 203 -22.80 -26.63 -12.22
C LYS A 203 -23.68 -25.56 -11.60
N ASN A 204 -23.27 -24.31 -11.52
CA ASN A 204 -24.17 -23.29 -11.00
C ASN A 204 -25.21 -22.89 -12.04
N ARG A 205 -26.48 -23.37 -11.87
CA ARG A 205 -27.61 -23.06 -12.75
C ARG A 205 -28.03 -21.59 -12.69
N ASP A 206 -27.69 -20.89 -11.62
CA ASP A 206 -28.10 -19.50 -11.37
C ASP A 206 -27.03 -18.48 -11.79
N ALA A 207 -25.95 -18.94 -12.41
CA ALA A 207 -24.90 -18.05 -12.91
C ALA A 207 -25.45 -17.09 -13.95
N GLY A 208 -25.21 -15.80 -13.78
CA GLY A 208 -25.76 -14.76 -14.66
C GLY A 208 -27.18 -14.32 -14.31
N SER A 209 -27.85 -14.92 -13.31
CA SER A 209 -29.10 -14.38 -12.80
C SER A 209 -28.89 -12.98 -12.25
N VAL A 210 -29.79 -12.07 -12.58
CA VAL A 210 -29.68 -10.65 -12.20
C VAL A 210 -30.90 -10.24 -11.42
N VAL A 211 -30.68 -9.63 -10.27
CA VAL A 211 -31.69 -8.93 -9.48
C VAL A 211 -31.49 -7.44 -9.65
N ILE A 212 -32.55 -6.69 -9.97
CA ILE A 212 -32.49 -5.21 -10.05
C ILE A 212 -33.35 -4.61 -8.95
N LEU A 213 -32.71 -3.95 -8.01
CA LEU A 213 -33.37 -3.20 -6.95
C LEU A 213 -33.55 -1.75 -7.39
N ASN A 214 -34.79 -1.23 -7.27
CA ASN A 214 -35.13 0.12 -7.67
C ASN A 214 -35.40 1.00 -6.46
N PHE A 215 -34.82 2.19 -6.44
CA PHE A 215 -34.94 3.18 -5.36
C PHE A 215 -35.50 4.50 -5.91
N PRO A 216 -36.80 4.56 -6.26
CA PRO A 216 -37.37 5.72 -6.93
C PRO A 216 -37.39 6.98 -6.05
N SER A 217 -37.50 6.81 -4.73
CA SER A 217 -37.57 7.92 -3.76
C SER A 217 -36.21 8.37 -3.24
N ASP A 218 -35.15 7.61 -3.52
CA ASP A 218 -33.81 7.87 -2.99
C ASP A 218 -32.78 8.11 -4.10
N VAL A 219 -31.83 8.96 -3.83
CA VAL A 219 -30.64 9.10 -4.69
C VAL A 219 -29.49 8.38 -4.00
N ILE A 220 -28.99 7.32 -4.62
CA ILE A 220 -27.90 6.50 -4.11
C ILE A 220 -26.58 7.22 -4.35
N ASN A 221 -25.83 7.49 -3.28
CA ASN A 221 -24.50 8.06 -3.32
C ASN A 221 -23.43 6.96 -3.34
N ASP A 222 -23.55 5.96 -2.46
CA ASP A 222 -22.66 4.80 -2.40
C ASP A 222 -23.38 3.54 -1.93
N VAL A 223 -22.77 2.37 -2.23
CA VAL A 223 -23.27 1.05 -1.84
C VAL A 223 -22.09 0.21 -1.36
N PHE A 224 -22.33 -0.61 -0.34
CA PHE A 224 -21.37 -1.56 0.21
C PHE A 224 -22.00 -2.91 0.44
N TRP A 225 -21.24 -3.99 0.24
CA TRP A 225 -21.63 -5.28 0.74
C TRP A 225 -21.55 -5.30 2.27
N TYR A 226 -22.58 -5.84 2.91
CA TYR A 226 -22.46 -6.21 4.31
C TYR A 226 -21.64 -7.51 4.45
N ALA A 227 -21.02 -7.73 5.61
CA ALA A 227 -20.09 -8.84 5.84
C ALA A 227 -20.67 -10.23 5.56
N ASP A 228 -21.99 -10.40 5.61
CA ASP A 228 -22.68 -11.66 5.36
C ASP A 228 -22.87 -12.00 3.89
N SER A 229 -22.49 -11.12 2.97
CA SER A 229 -22.69 -11.26 1.51
C SER A 229 -24.16 -11.36 1.05
N TYR A 230 -25.11 -11.20 1.96
CA TYR A 230 -26.56 -11.24 1.67
C TYR A 230 -27.22 -9.87 1.72
N HIS A 231 -26.67 -8.96 2.51
CA HIS A 231 -27.19 -7.60 2.63
C HIS A 231 -26.29 -6.59 1.95
N ILE A 232 -26.90 -5.50 1.51
CA ILE A 232 -26.21 -4.32 1.02
C ILE A 232 -26.59 -3.12 1.86
N ILE A 233 -25.59 -2.26 2.13
CA ILE A 233 -25.76 -0.99 2.82
C ILE A 233 -25.74 0.10 1.76
N LEU A 234 -26.73 0.98 1.76
CA LEU A 234 -26.85 2.09 0.81
C LEU A 234 -26.74 3.41 1.56
N ILE A 235 -25.81 4.26 1.15
CA ILE A 235 -25.79 5.66 1.56
C ILE A 235 -26.58 6.45 0.52
N CYS A 236 -27.75 6.92 0.91
CA CYS A 236 -28.62 7.72 0.09
C CYS A 236 -28.55 9.20 0.48
N SER A 237 -29.15 10.09 -0.31
CA SER A 237 -29.09 11.53 -0.07
C SER A 237 -29.64 12.00 1.28
N ARG A 238 -30.55 11.25 1.90
CA ARG A 238 -31.22 11.65 3.14
C ARG A 238 -31.22 10.57 4.22
N ARG A 239 -30.77 9.39 3.92
CA ARG A 239 -30.79 8.25 4.84
C ARG A 239 -29.79 7.17 4.46
N ILE A 240 -29.40 6.39 5.45
CA ILE A 240 -28.66 5.15 5.27
C ILE A 240 -29.63 4.00 5.37
N LEU A 241 -29.65 3.13 4.38
CA LEU A 241 -30.50 1.97 4.28
C LEU A 241 -29.70 0.70 4.34
N ILE A 242 -30.34 -0.39 4.77
CA ILE A 242 -29.88 -1.76 4.55
C ILE A 242 -31.02 -2.59 3.97
N CYS A 243 -30.71 -3.47 3.05
CA CYS A 243 -31.67 -4.44 2.52
C CYS A 243 -30.96 -5.73 2.11
N GLU A 244 -31.76 -6.80 1.94
CA GLU A 244 -31.28 -8.03 1.35
C GLU A 244 -31.01 -7.87 -0.15
N ALA A 245 -30.00 -8.56 -0.66
CA ALA A 245 -29.62 -8.56 -2.08
C ALA A 245 -30.50 -9.54 -2.89
N ARG A 246 -31.82 -9.35 -2.83
CA ARG A 246 -32.84 -10.17 -3.53
C ARG A 246 -34.04 -9.33 -3.97
N GLU A 247 -34.85 -9.87 -4.88
CA GLU A 247 -36.12 -9.26 -5.26
C GLU A 247 -37.05 -9.13 -4.04
N ASP A 248 -37.87 -8.10 -4.04
CA ASP A 248 -38.85 -7.81 -2.96
C ASP A 248 -38.21 -7.66 -1.55
N ALA A 249 -36.96 -7.24 -1.49
CA ALA A 249 -36.26 -7.02 -0.24
C ALA A 249 -36.91 -5.88 0.58
N SER A 250 -37.10 -6.14 1.86
CA SER A 250 -37.53 -5.11 2.81
C SER A 250 -36.41 -4.09 3.04
N LEU A 251 -36.75 -2.80 2.92
CA LEU A 251 -35.82 -1.70 3.20
C LEU A 251 -35.89 -1.30 4.67
N VAL A 252 -34.74 -1.32 5.33
CA VAL A 252 -34.63 -0.84 6.71
C VAL A 252 -33.82 0.44 6.72
N THR A 253 -34.38 1.51 7.32
CA THR A 253 -33.65 2.75 7.53
C THR A 253 -32.82 2.64 8.81
N LEU A 254 -31.51 2.73 8.67
CA LEU A 254 -30.57 2.71 9.81
C LEU A 254 -30.40 4.10 10.41
N VAL A 255 -30.22 5.14 9.58
CA VAL A 255 -29.97 6.52 9.99
C VAL A 255 -30.65 7.47 9.02
N ASN A 256 -31.27 8.53 9.55
CA ASN A 256 -31.67 9.70 8.74
C ASN A 256 -30.53 10.71 8.73
N LEU A 257 -30.18 11.22 7.56
CA LEU A 257 -29.06 12.13 7.36
C LEU A 257 -29.55 13.58 7.20
N ALA A 258 -28.85 14.51 7.83
CA ALA A 258 -29.00 15.94 7.60
C ALA A 258 -28.29 16.39 6.32
N LYS A 259 -27.14 15.78 6.01
CA LYS A 259 -26.33 16.05 4.82
C LYS A 259 -26.81 15.27 3.60
N ARG A 260 -27.04 15.97 2.47
CA ARG A 260 -27.56 15.32 1.24
C ARG A 260 -26.54 14.43 0.51
N ASN A 261 -25.27 14.75 0.58
CA ASN A 261 -24.20 14.02 -0.14
C ASN A 261 -23.23 13.40 0.86
N ALA A 262 -23.76 12.65 1.83
CA ALA A 262 -22.95 11.94 2.79
C ALA A 262 -22.06 10.91 2.06
N SER A 263 -20.84 10.81 2.51
CA SER A 263 -19.88 9.76 2.14
C SER A 263 -19.58 8.89 3.34
N GLY A 264 -19.13 7.67 3.10
CA GLY A 264 -18.74 6.77 4.17
C GLY A 264 -18.03 5.54 3.64
N PHE A 265 -17.70 4.65 4.56
CA PHE A 265 -17.19 3.32 4.25
C PHE A 265 -17.62 2.32 5.32
N TYR A 266 -17.80 1.09 4.92
CA TYR A 266 -18.09 -0.01 5.83
C TYR A 266 -16.83 -0.83 6.07
N ASP A 267 -16.51 -1.04 7.34
CA ASP A 267 -15.44 -1.92 7.79
C ASP A 267 -16.02 -3.23 8.29
N ALA A 268 -15.85 -4.29 7.49
CA ALA A 268 -16.33 -5.62 7.82
C ALA A 268 -15.62 -6.25 9.03
N HIS A 269 -14.39 -5.82 9.35
CA HIS A 269 -13.64 -6.36 10.48
C HIS A 269 -14.21 -5.87 11.83
N SER A 270 -14.47 -4.58 11.94
CA SER A 270 -15.09 -3.99 13.13
C SER A 270 -16.62 -4.02 13.11
N ASP A 271 -17.22 -4.48 12.01
CA ASP A 271 -18.66 -4.47 11.75
C ASP A 271 -19.28 -3.08 12.01
N SER A 272 -18.66 -2.08 11.43
CA SER A 272 -18.99 -0.69 11.66
C SER A 272 -19.07 0.10 10.35
N LEU A 273 -20.08 0.93 10.23
CA LEU A 273 -20.21 1.92 9.17
C LEU A 273 -19.73 3.28 9.66
N TYR A 274 -18.79 3.87 8.97
CA TYR A 274 -18.32 5.23 9.19
C TYR A 274 -18.90 6.13 8.13
N PHE A 275 -19.47 7.27 8.53
CA PHE A 275 -20.07 8.20 7.58
C PHE A 275 -19.98 9.65 8.06
N MET A 276 -20.00 10.56 7.10
CA MET A 276 -20.06 12.00 7.39
C MET A 276 -21.49 12.49 7.35
N ASP A 277 -21.89 13.26 8.36
CA ASP A 277 -23.18 13.95 8.39
C ASP A 277 -23.01 15.36 8.94
N ALA A 278 -23.97 16.23 8.63
CA ALA A 278 -24.00 17.60 9.09
C ALA A 278 -24.65 17.71 10.45
N GLN A 279 -24.04 18.49 11.33
CA GLN A 279 -24.58 18.83 12.65
C GLN A 279 -24.64 20.34 12.81
N GLU A 280 -25.77 20.83 13.29
CA GLU A 280 -25.91 22.21 13.72
C GLU A 280 -25.31 22.39 15.13
N ALA A 281 -24.34 23.28 15.25
CA ALA A 281 -23.71 23.62 16.51
C ALA A 281 -24.55 24.70 17.27
N PRO A 282 -24.33 24.89 18.57
CA PRO A 282 -25.05 25.89 19.38
C PRO A 282 -24.90 27.35 18.89
N ASP A 283 -23.87 27.62 18.07
CA ASP A 283 -23.62 28.91 17.43
C ASP A 283 -24.42 29.13 16.13
N GLY A 284 -25.26 28.16 15.74
CA GLY A 284 -26.05 28.18 14.51
C GLY A 284 -25.27 27.84 13.23
N ASN A 285 -23.99 27.49 13.34
CA ASN A 285 -23.20 27.05 12.22
C ASN A 285 -23.40 25.53 11.99
N VAL A 286 -23.33 25.12 10.73
CA VAL A 286 -23.42 23.70 10.34
C VAL A 286 -22.03 23.18 10.02
N TYR A 287 -21.61 22.12 10.72
CA TYR A 287 -20.32 21.47 10.54
C TYR A 287 -20.51 20.02 10.11
N ASP A 288 -19.62 19.55 9.26
CA ASP A 288 -19.54 18.14 8.90
C ASP A 288 -18.77 17.38 10.00
N ASN A 289 -19.40 16.34 10.55
CA ASN A 289 -18.81 15.47 11.57
C ASN A 289 -18.72 14.03 11.06
N LEU A 290 -17.77 13.28 11.61
CA LEU A 290 -17.61 11.87 11.37
C LEU A 290 -18.38 11.08 12.42
N TYR A 291 -19.21 10.16 11.95
CA TYR A 291 -20.01 9.26 12.80
C TYR A 291 -19.61 7.81 12.58
N ARG A 292 -19.80 7.00 13.60
CA ARG A 292 -19.64 5.54 13.56
C ARG A 292 -20.95 4.90 13.96
N LEU A 293 -21.47 4.01 13.13
CA LEU A 293 -22.60 3.15 13.43
C LEU A 293 -22.09 1.72 13.61
N GLU A 294 -22.22 1.16 14.81
CA GLU A 294 -21.99 -0.27 15.05
C GLU A 294 -23.18 -1.07 14.54
N MET A 295 -22.94 -2.00 13.61
CA MET A 295 -23.99 -2.74 12.92
C MET A 295 -24.53 -3.90 13.78
N ARG A 296 -23.70 -4.46 14.67
CA ARG A 296 -24.12 -5.49 15.62
C ARG A 296 -24.21 -4.94 17.03
N ASN A 297 -25.34 -5.20 17.68
CA ASN A 297 -25.45 -4.96 19.10
C ASN A 297 -24.73 -6.10 19.86
N ARG A 298 -23.54 -5.84 20.39
CA ARG A 298 -22.72 -6.81 21.14
C ARG A 298 -23.38 -7.31 22.44
N MET A 299 -24.50 -6.71 22.86
CA MET A 299 -25.19 -7.07 24.13
C MET A 299 -26.04 -8.35 24.02
N TYR A 300 -26.30 -8.86 22.83
CA TYR A 300 -26.99 -10.12 22.63
C TYR A 300 -26.14 -11.07 21.78
N PRO A 301 -25.31 -11.93 22.41
CA PRO A 301 -24.79 -13.06 21.71
C PRO A 301 -26.02 -13.89 21.23
N PHE A 302 -26.14 -14.15 19.95
CA PHE A 302 -27.12 -15.09 19.42
C PHE A 302 -26.87 -16.45 20.07
N SER A 303 -27.54 -16.73 21.17
CA SER A 303 -27.71 -18.08 21.64
C SER A 303 -28.70 -18.74 20.70
N LEU A 304 -28.17 -19.54 19.76
CA LEU A 304 -29.01 -20.52 19.05
C LEU A 304 -29.81 -21.28 20.14
N PRO A 305 -31.14 -21.38 20.01
CA PRO A 305 -31.88 -22.26 20.89
C PRO A 305 -31.34 -23.68 20.63
N VAL A 306 -30.71 -24.25 21.63
CA VAL A 306 -30.41 -25.69 21.68
C VAL A 306 -31.77 -26.37 21.66
N LEU A 307 -32.19 -26.87 20.53
CA LEU A 307 -33.27 -27.84 20.42
C LEU A 307 -32.79 -29.10 21.18
N LEU A 308 -33.18 -29.19 22.45
CA LEU A 308 -33.18 -30.44 23.17
C LEU A 308 -34.21 -31.38 22.50
N LEU A 309 -33.69 -32.40 21.84
CA LEU A 309 -34.37 -33.68 21.65
C LEU A 309 -33.84 -34.69 22.64
#